data_e8e66b7c2222b9cf78da3795e779cc8d
#
_entry.id   e8e66b7c2222b9cf78da3795e779cc8d
#
_cell.length_a   1.000
_cell.length_b   1.000
_cell.length_c   1.000
_cell.angle_alpha   90.00
_cell.angle_beta   90.00
_cell.angle_gamma   90.00
#
_symmetry.space_group_name_H-M   'P 1'
#
loop_
_entity.id
_entity.type
_entity.pdbx_description
1 polymer ?
#
loop_
_entity_poly.entity_id
_entity_poly.type
_entity_poly.pdbx_seq_one_letter_code
_entity_poly.pdbx_strand_id
1 'polypeptide(L)'
;MTSIYIVAEIGCNHNGDFQLAKKMVDEAKKAGVDAVKFQTFKADQLISKYAPKAEYQIKVTGNDESQLDMTRKLELPYDEFIKLEEYAKSLGLDVFSTPFDFDSIDFLASRLQKVWKIPSGELLNLPYLEKIARLPIEDKKIVISTGMATTEEIKMALKVLRDNGVMASDITILHCNTEYPTPFEDVNLNTIAGFKNIFSDYNIGFSDHSPGYFAGIASVPYGITFIEKHFTLNKDFEGPDHKASVTPDELKLLCDGIRAVERSLGSFEKLVTPSERKNKIVARKSIVANCKIKKGEMFTTENITTKRPGNGISPMYWYDLLGQAAERDFEEDQLVVHTGFKEQEV
;
A
#
# COMPACT_ATOMS: atom_id res chain seq x y z
N MET A 1 -12.53 4.84 2.13
CA MET A 1 -11.13 4.73 2.58
C MET A 1 -10.36 5.87 1.96
N THR A 2 -9.47 6.51 2.71
CA THR A 2 -8.50 7.46 2.13
C THR A 2 -7.56 6.69 1.20
N SER A 3 -7.22 7.26 0.04
CA SER A 3 -6.27 6.65 -0.91
C SER A 3 -4.90 6.47 -0.25
N ILE A 4 -4.22 5.35 -0.54
CA ILE A 4 -2.85 5.10 -0.06
C ILE A 4 -1.93 6.15 -0.64
N TYR A 5 -1.10 6.75 0.20
CA TYR A 5 -0.09 7.73 -0.21
C TYR A 5 1.16 7.00 -0.72
N ILE A 6 1.45 7.12 -2.01
CA ILE A 6 2.52 6.39 -2.70
C ILE A 6 3.73 7.31 -2.88
N VAL A 7 4.86 6.88 -2.35
CA VAL A 7 6.13 7.63 -2.38
C VAL A 7 7.17 6.90 -3.20
N ALA A 8 7.68 7.56 -4.24
CA ALA A 8 8.90 7.13 -4.91
C ALA A 8 10.12 7.64 -4.14
N GLU A 9 10.86 6.72 -3.54
CA GLU A 9 12.14 7.03 -2.90
C GLU A 9 13.24 7.11 -3.95
N ILE A 10 13.55 8.32 -4.37
CA ILE A 10 14.72 8.58 -5.22
C ILE A 10 15.99 8.39 -4.39
N GLY A 11 15.93 8.77 -3.11
CA GLY A 11 17.01 8.58 -2.15
C GLY A 11 18.32 9.19 -2.64
N CYS A 12 19.35 8.35 -2.75
CA CYS A 12 20.65 8.70 -3.30
C CYS A 12 20.87 8.16 -4.74
N ASN A 13 19.86 7.58 -5.38
CA ASN A 13 19.95 7.01 -6.74
C ASN A 13 20.20 8.07 -7.85
N HIS A 14 20.18 9.32 -7.52
CA HIS A 14 20.62 10.41 -8.38
C HIS A 14 22.16 10.53 -8.47
N ASN A 15 22.93 9.80 -7.65
CA ASN A 15 24.41 9.77 -7.66
C ASN A 15 25.05 11.19 -7.60
N GLY A 16 24.47 12.13 -6.87
CA GLY A 16 24.93 13.52 -6.81
C GLY A 16 24.64 14.33 -8.08
N ASP A 17 23.97 13.79 -9.09
CA ASP A 17 23.67 14.46 -10.35
C ASP A 17 22.24 15.05 -10.35
N PHE A 18 22.17 16.37 -10.39
CA PHE A 18 20.93 17.13 -10.45
C PHE A 18 20.07 16.79 -11.68
N GLN A 19 20.70 16.59 -12.85
CA GLN A 19 19.94 16.29 -14.08
C GLN A 19 19.36 14.88 -14.04
N LEU A 20 20.08 13.93 -13.44
CA LEU A 20 19.57 12.59 -13.21
C LEU A 20 18.40 12.62 -12.22
N ALA A 21 18.55 13.35 -11.09
CA ALA A 21 17.47 13.55 -10.11
C ALA A 21 16.21 14.14 -10.75
N LYS A 22 16.37 15.15 -11.61
CA LYS A 22 15.26 15.79 -12.32
C LYS A 22 14.53 14.81 -13.25
N LYS A 23 15.27 14.00 -14.02
CA LYS A 23 14.67 12.94 -14.86
C LYS A 23 13.91 11.91 -14.03
N MET A 24 14.43 11.56 -12.85
CA MET A 24 13.74 10.64 -11.94
C MET A 24 12.42 11.23 -11.44
N VAL A 25 12.37 12.52 -11.14
CA VAL A 25 11.12 13.21 -10.80
C VAL A 25 10.11 13.14 -11.95
N ASP A 26 10.53 13.34 -13.20
CA ASP A 26 9.65 13.24 -14.37
C ASP A 26 9.04 11.85 -14.53
N GLU A 27 9.86 10.80 -14.40
CA GLU A 27 9.41 9.43 -14.53
C GLU A 27 8.51 9.00 -13.34
N ALA A 28 8.83 9.44 -12.12
CA ALA A 28 7.98 9.22 -10.95
C ALA A 28 6.59 9.85 -11.13
N LYS A 29 6.53 11.08 -11.67
CA LYS A 29 5.26 11.73 -12.02
C LYS A 29 4.45 10.93 -13.04
N LYS A 30 5.09 10.44 -14.09
CA LYS A 30 4.42 9.60 -15.11
C LYS A 30 3.90 8.28 -14.55
N ALA A 31 4.62 7.71 -13.57
CA ALA A 31 4.19 6.49 -12.89
C ALA A 31 2.93 6.68 -12.03
N GLY A 32 2.64 7.92 -11.59
CA GLY A 32 1.43 8.24 -10.84
C GLY A 32 1.59 8.16 -9.33
N VAL A 33 2.79 8.42 -8.80
CA VAL A 33 3.04 8.57 -7.37
C VAL A 33 2.46 9.88 -6.83
N ASP A 34 2.22 9.93 -5.53
CA ASP A 34 1.75 11.13 -4.84
C ASP A 34 2.94 12.03 -4.45
N ALA A 35 4.09 11.42 -4.13
CA ALA A 35 5.29 12.14 -3.70
C ALA A 35 6.59 11.54 -4.22
N VAL A 36 7.63 12.37 -4.26
CA VAL A 36 9.02 11.94 -4.40
C VAL A 36 9.77 12.25 -3.10
N LYS A 37 10.64 11.33 -2.69
CA LYS A 37 11.46 11.49 -1.50
C LYS A 37 12.94 11.44 -1.85
N PHE A 38 13.71 12.31 -1.20
CA PHE A 38 15.17 12.39 -1.28
C PHE A 38 15.80 12.07 0.07
N GLN A 39 17.13 12.05 0.07
CA GLN A 39 17.95 11.96 1.28
C GLN A 39 18.84 13.21 1.35
N THR A 40 18.86 13.87 2.49
CA THR A 40 19.65 15.06 2.72
C THR A 40 20.64 14.81 3.85
N PHE A 41 21.91 14.89 3.55
CA PHE A 41 22.98 14.61 4.51
C PHE A 41 24.27 15.34 4.16
N LYS A 42 25.13 15.46 5.17
CA LYS A 42 26.54 15.73 5.06
C LYS A 42 27.30 14.48 5.47
N ALA A 43 28.02 13.85 4.54
CA ALA A 43 28.67 12.57 4.78
C ALA A 43 29.60 12.60 6.00
N ASP A 44 30.33 13.68 6.19
CA ASP A 44 31.22 13.89 7.33
C ASP A 44 30.51 14.01 8.68
N GLN A 45 29.21 14.34 8.69
CA GLN A 45 28.38 14.39 9.90
C GLN A 45 27.63 13.09 10.13
N LEU A 46 27.34 12.34 9.07
CA LEU A 46 26.60 11.10 9.12
C LEU A 46 27.51 9.91 9.46
N ILE A 47 28.72 9.85 8.89
CA ILE A 47 29.54 8.64 8.88
C ILE A 47 30.88 8.90 9.54
N SER A 48 31.18 8.10 10.58
CA SER A 48 32.52 8.05 11.17
C SER A 48 33.53 7.50 10.16
N LYS A 49 34.73 8.10 10.12
CA LYS A 49 35.85 7.61 9.28
C LYS A 49 36.24 6.13 9.55
N TYR A 50 35.76 5.54 10.63
CA TYR A 50 36.01 4.16 11.01
C TYR A 50 34.82 3.22 10.71
N ALA A 51 33.72 3.76 10.18
CA ALA A 51 32.53 2.95 9.89
C ALA A 51 32.79 1.98 8.72
N PRO A 52 32.49 0.67 8.87
CA PRO A 52 32.57 -0.28 7.77
C PRO A 52 31.39 -0.09 6.81
N LYS A 53 31.58 -0.45 5.54
CA LYS A 53 30.45 -0.64 4.60
C LYS A 53 29.61 -1.84 5.04
N ALA A 54 28.29 -1.77 4.80
CA ALA A 54 27.41 -2.93 4.90
C ALA A 54 27.75 -3.96 3.80
N GLU A 55 27.46 -5.26 4.05
CA GLU A 55 27.77 -6.31 3.09
C GLU A 55 27.14 -6.08 1.71
N TYR A 56 25.89 -5.64 1.65
CA TYR A 56 25.23 -5.35 0.38
C TYR A 56 25.90 -4.19 -0.37
N GLN A 57 26.40 -3.18 0.34
CA GLN A 57 27.16 -2.07 -0.25
C GLN A 57 28.49 -2.58 -0.84
N ILE A 58 29.21 -3.43 -0.11
CA ILE A 58 30.47 -4.04 -0.60
C ILE A 58 30.23 -4.87 -1.87
N LYS A 59 29.12 -5.64 -1.90
CA LYS A 59 28.75 -6.46 -3.08
C LYS A 59 28.50 -5.61 -4.34
N VAL A 60 28.01 -4.40 -4.18
CA VAL A 60 27.62 -3.52 -5.30
C VAL A 60 28.72 -2.51 -5.66
N THR A 61 29.37 -1.92 -4.66
CA THR A 61 30.33 -0.81 -4.88
C THR A 61 31.80 -1.22 -4.64
N GLY A 62 32.07 -2.50 -4.32
CA GLY A 62 33.41 -2.97 -3.98
C GLY A 62 33.89 -2.49 -2.61
N ASN A 63 35.14 -2.86 -2.28
CA ASN A 63 35.76 -2.58 -0.98
C ASN A 63 36.95 -1.60 -1.07
N ASP A 64 37.18 -0.99 -2.23
CA ASP A 64 38.37 -0.17 -2.48
C ASP A 64 38.28 1.24 -1.86
N GLU A 65 37.10 1.66 -1.45
CA GLU A 65 36.85 2.96 -0.80
C GLU A 65 36.10 2.79 0.54
N SER A 66 36.26 3.76 1.43
CA SER A 66 35.52 3.77 2.70
C SER A 66 34.03 4.05 2.50
N GLN A 67 33.19 3.68 3.50
CA GLN A 67 31.78 4.07 3.50
C GLN A 67 31.61 5.60 3.40
N LEU A 68 32.45 6.34 4.09
CA LEU A 68 32.44 7.81 4.07
C LEU A 68 32.70 8.37 2.66
N ASP A 69 33.73 7.86 1.95
CA ASP A 69 34.06 8.34 0.62
C ASP A 69 32.98 7.96 -0.42
N MET A 70 32.41 6.76 -0.30
CA MET A 70 31.25 6.35 -1.09
C MET A 70 30.09 7.32 -0.89
N THR A 71 29.76 7.64 0.37
CA THR A 71 28.60 8.48 0.71
C THR A 71 28.81 9.94 0.26
N ARG A 72 30.04 10.47 0.34
CA ARG A 72 30.35 11.82 -0.17
C ARG A 72 29.98 12.02 -1.65
N LYS A 73 30.14 11.00 -2.47
CA LYS A 73 29.79 11.05 -3.89
C LYS A 73 28.30 11.12 -4.16
N LEU A 74 27.49 10.76 -3.15
CA LEU A 74 26.03 10.74 -3.23
C LEU A 74 25.38 11.99 -2.65
N GLU A 75 26.16 12.92 -2.07
CA GLU A 75 25.60 14.19 -1.56
C GLU A 75 24.99 15.02 -2.68
N LEU A 76 23.80 15.56 -2.43
CA LEU A 76 23.19 16.59 -3.26
C LEU A 76 23.33 17.95 -2.55
N PRO A 77 23.90 18.97 -3.19
CA PRO A 77 23.99 20.31 -2.62
C PRO A 77 22.61 20.87 -2.26
N TYR A 78 22.51 21.60 -1.15
CA TYR A 78 21.24 22.13 -0.66
C TYR A 78 20.55 23.07 -1.68
N ASP A 79 21.31 23.86 -2.43
CA ASP A 79 20.78 24.73 -3.49
C ASP A 79 20.22 23.94 -4.68
N GLU A 80 20.77 22.78 -4.98
CA GLU A 80 20.23 21.87 -5.98
C GLU A 80 18.96 21.16 -5.49
N PHE A 81 18.93 20.75 -4.21
CA PHE A 81 17.71 20.21 -3.61
C PHE A 81 16.56 21.23 -3.68
N ILE A 82 16.83 22.52 -3.38
CA ILE A 82 15.81 23.58 -3.48
C ILE A 82 15.21 23.64 -4.91
N LYS A 83 16.06 23.61 -5.94
CA LYS A 83 15.62 23.62 -7.35
C LYS A 83 14.79 22.38 -7.70
N LEU A 84 15.15 21.18 -7.17
CA LEU A 84 14.40 19.95 -7.36
C LEU A 84 13.05 19.99 -6.64
N GLU A 85 13.03 20.50 -5.42
CA GLU A 85 11.80 20.70 -4.65
C GLU A 85 10.81 21.59 -5.41
N GLU A 86 11.27 22.75 -5.89
CA GLU A 86 10.45 23.67 -6.67
C GLU A 86 9.98 23.05 -7.98
N TYR A 87 10.87 22.32 -8.66
CA TYR A 87 10.54 21.62 -9.90
C TYR A 87 9.45 20.53 -9.68
N ALA A 88 9.61 19.66 -8.71
CA ALA A 88 8.65 18.60 -8.44
C ALA A 88 7.30 19.18 -7.99
N LYS A 89 7.28 20.22 -7.16
CA LYS A 89 6.06 20.96 -6.78
C LYS A 89 5.36 21.56 -8.01
N SER A 90 6.12 22.08 -8.98
CA SER A 90 5.54 22.61 -10.24
C SER A 90 4.82 21.56 -11.07
N LEU A 91 5.19 20.28 -10.91
CA LEU A 91 4.52 19.14 -11.53
C LEU A 91 3.33 18.61 -10.69
N GLY A 92 3.05 19.22 -9.55
CA GLY A 92 1.99 18.79 -8.63
C GLY A 92 2.35 17.48 -7.90
N LEU A 93 3.62 17.29 -7.56
CA LEU A 93 4.10 16.25 -6.65
C LEU A 93 4.40 16.84 -5.28
N ASP A 94 4.07 16.10 -4.23
CA ASP A 94 4.64 16.38 -2.92
C ASP A 94 6.12 16.02 -2.90
N VAL A 95 6.89 16.77 -2.13
CA VAL A 95 8.34 16.56 -1.99
C VAL A 95 8.73 16.65 -0.54
N PHE A 96 9.51 15.69 -0.10
CA PHE A 96 10.18 15.76 1.21
C PHE A 96 11.49 14.99 1.16
N SER A 97 12.30 15.20 2.17
CA SER A 97 13.60 14.53 2.28
C SER A 97 13.78 13.96 3.67
N THR A 98 14.50 12.85 3.74
CA THR A 98 14.98 12.27 5.00
C THR A 98 16.26 13.00 5.39
N PRO A 99 16.31 13.75 6.51
CA PRO A 99 17.57 14.24 7.04
C PRO A 99 18.34 13.11 7.73
N PHE A 100 19.66 13.10 7.61
CA PHE A 100 20.51 12.12 8.30
C PHE A 100 21.51 12.76 9.27
N ASP A 101 21.47 14.07 9.41
CA ASP A 101 22.30 14.84 10.34
C ASP A 101 21.55 16.08 10.83
N PHE A 102 22.10 16.75 11.86
CA PHE A 102 21.45 17.88 12.50
C PHE A 102 21.39 19.12 11.61
N ASP A 103 22.39 19.38 10.77
CA ASP A 103 22.39 20.51 9.84
C ASP A 103 21.34 20.31 8.76
N SER A 104 21.18 19.07 8.29
CA SER A 104 20.12 18.68 7.35
C SER A 104 18.72 18.85 7.95
N ILE A 105 18.53 18.57 9.25
CA ILE A 105 17.27 18.87 9.94
C ILE A 105 17.01 20.38 9.90
N ASP A 106 17.98 21.20 10.26
CA ASP A 106 17.84 22.66 10.29
C ASP A 106 17.59 23.23 8.89
N PHE A 107 18.28 22.71 7.87
CA PHE A 107 18.06 23.08 6.49
C PHE A 107 16.62 22.78 6.04
N LEU A 108 16.14 21.54 6.22
CA LEU A 108 14.79 21.16 5.81
C LEU A 108 13.71 21.89 6.63
N ALA A 109 13.97 22.18 7.90
CA ALA A 109 13.08 23.01 8.73
C ALA A 109 12.97 24.45 8.18
N SER A 110 14.06 25.03 7.69
CA SER A 110 14.04 26.33 7.03
C SER A 110 13.21 26.36 5.74
N ARG A 111 13.01 25.18 5.10
CA ARG A 111 12.15 24.99 3.93
C ARG A 111 10.68 24.71 4.31
N LEU A 112 10.35 24.68 5.60
CA LEU A 112 9.01 24.38 6.14
C LEU A 112 8.51 23.00 5.69
N GLN A 113 9.40 22.01 5.60
CA GLN A 113 9.03 20.63 5.27
C GLN A 113 8.00 20.12 6.26
N LYS A 114 6.88 19.60 5.76
CA LYS A 114 5.77 19.10 6.61
C LYS A 114 5.90 17.62 6.95
N VAL A 115 6.35 16.80 6.00
CA VAL A 115 6.51 15.34 6.20
C VAL A 115 7.95 15.03 6.60
N TRP A 116 8.12 14.51 7.80
CA TRP A 116 9.44 14.22 8.39
C TRP A 116 9.64 12.70 8.43
N LYS A 117 10.52 12.22 7.56
CA LYS A 117 10.89 10.81 7.55
C LYS A 117 12.02 10.55 8.53
N ILE A 118 11.79 9.60 9.43
CA ILE A 118 12.78 9.03 10.36
C ILE A 118 13.17 7.66 9.80
N PRO A 119 14.39 7.49 9.30
CA PRO A 119 14.83 6.21 8.73
C PRO A 119 15.10 5.19 9.84
N SER A 120 15.17 3.90 9.48
CA SER A 120 15.37 2.81 10.43
C SER A 120 16.62 2.96 11.30
N GLY A 121 17.70 3.50 10.73
CA GLY A 121 18.96 3.74 11.46
C GLY A 121 18.85 4.80 12.57
N GLU A 122 17.87 5.70 12.47
CA GLU A 122 17.68 6.79 13.44
C GLU A 122 16.57 6.48 14.47
N LEU A 123 15.96 5.30 14.42
CA LEU A 123 14.84 4.96 15.31
C LEU A 123 15.19 5.10 16.79
N LEU A 124 16.42 4.77 17.18
CA LEU A 124 16.90 4.83 18.57
C LEU A 124 17.84 6.01 18.83
N ASN A 125 17.93 6.97 17.90
CA ASN A 125 18.72 8.17 18.07
C ASN A 125 17.91 9.22 18.84
N LEU A 126 17.94 9.14 20.18
CA LEU A 126 17.16 10.03 21.05
C LEU A 126 17.29 11.52 20.73
N PRO A 127 18.50 12.10 20.63
CA PRO A 127 18.63 13.54 20.35
C PRO A 127 18.08 13.91 18.96
N TYR A 128 18.16 13.02 17.98
CA TYR A 128 17.60 13.22 16.66
C TYR A 128 16.05 13.22 16.70
N LEU A 129 15.45 12.25 17.39
CA LEU A 129 14.01 12.16 17.57
C LEU A 129 13.45 13.40 18.28
N GLU A 130 14.08 13.82 19.37
CA GLU A 130 13.69 15.03 20.12
C GLU A 130 13.77 16.29 19.26
N LYS A 131 14.85 16.45 18.47
CA LYS A 131 15.02 17.62 17.60
C LYS A 131 13.88 17.69 16.58
N ILE A 132 13.57 16.60 15.87
CA ILE A 132 12.46 16.57 14.91
C ILE A 132 11.12 16.79 15.61
N ALA A 133 10.88 16.15 16.75
CA ALA A 133 9.63 16.31 17.49
C ALA A 133 9.35 17.76 17.88
N ARG A 134 10.38 18.49 18.31
CA ARG A 134 10.27 19.88 18.78
C ARG A 134 10.26 20.94 17.68
N LEU A 135 10.44 20.58 16.40
CA LEU A 135 10.38 21.56 15.31
C LEU A 135 9.03 22.29 15.30
N PRO A 136 9.02 23.64 15.26
CA PRO A 136 7.79 24.45 15.27
C PRO A 136 7.15 24.51 13.87
N ILE A 137 6.84 23.35 13.29
CA ILE A 137 6.23 23.22 11.97
C ILE A 137 4.75 22.92 12.15
N GLU A 138 3.89 23.75 11.60
CA GLU A 138 2.44 23.55 11.58
C GLU A 138 2.07 22.36 10.68
N ASP A 139 1.09 21.54 11.09
CA ASP A 139 0.64 20.32 10.39
C ASP A 139 1.76 19.28 10.13
N LYS A 140 2.79 19.28 10.98
CA LYS A 140 3.90 18.34 10.88
C LYS A 140 3.43 16.91 10.96
N LYS A 141 3.83 16.07 9.98
CA LYS A 141 3.62 14.63 9.96
C LYS A 141 4.95 13.91 10.10
N ILE A 142 4.98 12.86 10.90
CA ILE A 142 6.17 12.03 11.09
C ILE A 142 5.92 10.66 10.49
N VAL A 143 6.87 10.19 9.68
CA VAL A 143 6.87 8.86 9.09
C VAL A 143 8.10 8.13 9.60
N ILE A 144 7.92 7.08 10.41
CA ILE A 144 9.01 6.37 11.06
C ILE A 144 9.15 4.94 10.51
N SER A 145 10.34 4.59 9.99
CA SER A 145 10.67 3.23 9.55
C SER A 145 11.19 2.38 10.70
N THR A 146 10.83 1.10 10.70
CA THR A 146 11.04 0.18 11.83
C THR A 146 11.98 -0.99 11.51
N GLY A 147 12.77 -0.90 10.44
CA GLY A 147 13.75 -1.92 10.12
C GLY A 147 14.75 -2.14 11.27
N MET A 148 15.17 -3.38 11.49
CA MET A 148 16.05 -3.82 12.56
C MET A 148 15.48 -3.64 13.99
N ALA A 149 14.27 -3.15 14.15
CA ALA A 149 13.69 -2.83 15.45
C ALA A 149 12.74 -3.89 15.97
N THR A 150 12.77 -4.10 17.27
CA THR A 150 11.76 -4.84 18.01
C THR A 150 10.54 -3.97 18.32
N THR A 151 9.41 -4.60 18.64
CA THR A 151 8.20 -3.87 19.06
C THR A 151 8.45 -2.94 20.25
N GLU A 152 9.29 -3.35 21.20
CA GLU A 152 9.61 -2.54 22.38
C GLU A 152 10.45 -1.31 22.02
N GLU A 153 11.40 -1.44 21.12
CA GLU A 153 12.19 -0.31 20.60
C GLU A 153 11.31 0.69 19.83
N ILE A 154 10.35 0.19 19.04
CA ILE A 154 9.36 1.07 18.38
C ILE A 154 8.56 1.85 19.43
N LYS A 155 8.07 1.19 20.48
CA LYS A 155 7.35 1.87 21.58
C LYS A 155 8.21 2.94 22.26
N MET A 156 9.51 2.67 22.47
CA MET A 156 10.43 3.66 23.04
C MET A 156 10.54 4.91 22.14
N ALA A 157 10.74 4.73 20.84
CA ALA A 157 10.80 5.83 19.89
C ALA A 157 9.49 6.64 19.84
N LEU A 158 8.36 5.95 19.78
CA LEU A 158 7.04 6.58 19.80
C LEU A 158 6.79 7.37 21.10
N LYS A 159 7.25 6.84 22.24
CA LYS A 159 7.17 7.55 23.52
C LYS A 159 7.94 8.87 23.47
N VAL A 160 9.15 8.89 22.92
CA VAL A 160 9.95 10.12 22.76
C VAL A 160 9.18 11.15 21.92
N LEU A 161 8.63 10.75 20.79
CA LEU A 161 7.85 11.64 19.93
C LEU A 161 6.61 12.18 20.65
N ARG A 162 5.88 11.31 21.36
CA ARG A 162 4.67 11.68 22.10
C ARG A 162 4.97 12.62 23.28
N ASP A 163 6.01 12.34 24.05
CA ASP A 163 6.43 13.16 25.20
C ASP A 163 6.87 14.56 24.75
N ASN A 164 7.29 14.71 23.48
CA ASN A 164 7.64 16.00 22.87
C ASN A 164 6.50 16.63 22.03
N GLY A 165 5.24 16.20 22.26
CA GLY A 165 4.05 16.88 21.77
C GLY A 165 3.53 16.42 20.40
N VAL A 166 4.12 15.40 19.76
CA VAL A 166 3.61 14.88 18.48
C VAL A 166 2.38 14.01 18.74
N MET A 167 1.27 14.25 18.06
CA MET A 167 0.06 13.44 18.21
C MET A 167 0.20 12.07 17.53
N ALA A 168 -0.42 11.02 18.06
CA ALA A 168 -0.38 9.68 17.45
C ALA A 168 -0.94 9.69 16.03
N SER A 169 -2.02 10.44 15.79
CA SER A 169 -2.63 10.62 14.46
C SER A 169 -1.72 11.28 13.42
N ASP A 170 -0.64 11.93 13.86
CA ASP A 170 0.34 12.58 13.00
C ASP A 170 1.57 11.70 12.74
N ILE A 171 1.58 10.49 13.30
CA ILE A 171 2.66 9.53 13.13
C ILE A 171 2.18 8.37 12.24
N THR A 172 2.98 8.05 11.24
CA THR A 172 2.83 6.83 10.41
C THR A 172 4.01 5.90 10.69
N ILE A 173 3.70 4.68 11.11
CA ILE A 173 4.69 3.62 11.40
C ILE A 173 4.80 2.75 10.15
N LEU A 174 5.99 2.69 9.54
CA LEU A 174 6.24 1.84 8.39
C LEU A 174 6.87 0.52 8.83
N HIS A 175 6.21 -0.58 8.53
CA HIS A 175 6.88 -1.87 8.49
C HIS A 175 7.98 -1.82 7.42
N CYS A 176 9.15 -2.39 7.71
CA CYS A 176 10.32 -2.26 6.86
C CYS A 176 11.37 -3.33 7.21
N ASN A 177 12.14 -3.76 6.23
CA ASN A 177 13.37 -4.56 6.40
C ASN A 177 14.55 -3.75 5.86
N THR A 178 15.78 -4.02 6.32
CA THR A 178 16.99 -3.25 5.95
C THR A 178 17.99 -4.02 5.09
N GLU A 179 17.60 -5.15 4.52
CA GLU A 179 18.37 -5.79 3.44
C GLU A 179 17.92 -5.23 2.08
N TYR A 180 18.85 -4.93 1.19
CA TYR A 180 18.64 -4.30 -0.11
C TYR A 180 19.21 -5.15 -1.26
N PRO A 181 18.40 -5.95 -2.00
CA PRO A 181 16.97 -6.18 -1.80
C PRO A 181 16.65 -7.16 -0.67
N THR A 182 15.49 -6.96 -0.03
CA THR A 182 14.95 -7.89 0.97
C THR A 182 14.45 -9.17 0.29
N PRO A 183 14.89 -10.38 0.72
CA PRO A 183 14.30 -11.64 0.28
C PRO A 183 12.79 -11.70 0.61
N PHE A 184 11.99 -12.33 -0.24
CA PHE A 184 10.54 -12.39 0.00
C PHE A 184 10.17 -13.07 1.32
N GLU A 185 10.96 -14.03 1.76
CA GLU A 185 10.80 -14.77 3.01
C GLU A 185 10.92 -13.86 4.25
N ASP A 186 11.69 -12.77 4.13
CA ASP A 186 11.96 -11.81 5.22
C ASP A 186 11.05 -10.57 5.17
N VAL A 187 10.20 -10.42 4.13
CA VAL A 187 9.27 -9.29 4.02
C VAL A 187 8.23 -9.30 5.13
N ASN A 188 7.71 -10.48 5.50
CA ASN A 188 6.79 -10.69 6.61
C ASN A 188 5.61 -9.69 6.66
N LEU A 189 4.80 -9.62 5.62
CA LEU A 189 3.66 -8.70 5.52
C LEU A 189 2.65 -8.82 6.67
N ASN A 190 2.56 -9.99 7.33
CA ASN A 190 1.68 -10.17 8.49
C ASN A 190 2.01 -9.24 9.66
N THR A 191 3.25 -8.73 9.74
CA THR A 191 3.64 -7.73 10.74
C THR A 191 2.81 -6.46 10.62
N ILE A 192 2.37 -6.09 9.41
CA ILE A 192 1.49 -4.92 9.19
C ILE A 192 0.17 -5.08 9.95
N ALA A 193 -0.46 -6.27 9.87
CA ALA A 193 -1.67 -6.57 10.65
C ALA A 193 -1.38 -6.56 12.16
N GLY A 194 -0.23 -7.08 12.58
CA GLY A 194 0.23 -7.02 13.96
C GLY A 194 0.37 -5.57 14.46
N PHE A 195 0.99 -4.70 13.67
CA PHE A 195 1.14 -3.28 13.99
C PHE A 195 -0.21 -2.57 14.14
N LYS A 196 -1.19 -2.86 13.29
CA LYS A 196 -2.54 -2.28 13.41
C LYS A 196 -3.22 -2.64 14.74
N ASN A 197 -2.96 -3.82 15.28
CA ASN A 197 -3.49 -4.23 16.56
C ASN A 197 -2.74 -3.61 17.75
N ILE A 198 -1.39 -3.54 17.65
CA ILE A 198 -0.53 -3.04 18.74
C ILE A 198 -0.52 -1.51 18.80
N PHE A 199 -0.56 -0.86 17.63
CA PHE A 199 -0.43 0.59 17.45
C PHE A 199 -1.71 1.20 16.83
N SER A 200 -2.88 0.85 17.38
CA SER A 200 -4.21 1.21 16.84
C SER A 200 -4.44 2.71 16.68
N ASP A 201 -3.77 3.55 17.46
CA ASP A 201 -3.90 5.01 17.44
C ASP A 201 -3.05 5.68 16.35
N TYR A 202 -2.20 4.90 15.69
CA TYR A 202 -1.24 5.37 14.70
C TYR A 202 -1.64 4.97 13.28
N ASN A 203 -1.15 5.70 12.29
CA ASN A 203 -1.23 5.27 10.91
C ASN A 203 -0.18 4.19 10.65
N ILE A 204 -0.53 3.18 9.87
CA ILE A 204 0.38 2.09 9.50
C ILE A 204 0.64 2.13 8.00
N GLY A 205 1.90 1.95 7.62
CA GLY A 205 2.35 1.90 6.24
C GLY A 205 3.40 0.81 6.02
N PHE A 206 3.98 0.83 4.84
CA PHE A 206 5.00 -0.13 4.42
C PHE A 206 6.12 0.59 3.65
N SER A 207 7.38 0.35 4.02
CA SER A 207 8.56 0.71 3.25
C SER A 207 9.13 -0.57 2.64
N ASP A 208 8.93 -0.74 1.34
CA ASP A 208 9.16 -2.00 0.63
C ASP A 208 10.54 -2.01 -0.05
N HIS A 209 11.44 -2.85 0.46
CA HIS A 209 12.77 -3.09 -0.11
C HIS A 209 12.89 -4.44 -0.86
N SER A 210 11.78 -5.16 -1.05
CA SER A 210 11.76 -6.42 -1.80
C SER A 210 11.94 -6.20 -3.31
N PRO A 211 12.32 -7.24 -4.07
CA PRO A 211 12.42 -7.11 -5.53
C PRO A 211 11.07 -6.81 -6.19
N GLY A 212 11.06 -5.88 -7.15
CA GLY A 212 9.88 -5.55 -7.94
C GLY A 212 8.77 -4.90 -7.11
N TYR A 213 7.50 -5.23 -7.40
CA TYR A 213 6.32 -4.51 -6.93
C TYR A 213 5.27 -5.40 -6.23
N PHE A 214 5.50 -6.71 -6.15
CA PHE A 214 4.49 -7.66 -5.66
C PHE A 214 4.15 -7.46 -4.19
N ALA A 215 5.16 -7.33 -3.32
CA ALA A 215 4.93 -7.13 -1.89
C ALA A 215 4.21 -5.81 -1.60
N GLY A 216 4.56 -4.75 -2.35
CA GLY A 216 3.89 -3.45 -2.26
C GLY A 216 2.40 -3.55 -2.57
N ILE A 217 2.01 -4.20 -3.68
CA ILE A 217 0.60 -4.42 -4.03
C ILE A 217 -0.09 -5.33 -3.00
N ALA A 218 0.59 -6.41 -2.57
CA ALA A 218 0.03 -7.35 -1.59
C ALA A 218 -0.18 -6.74 -0.21
N SER A 219 0.47 -5.62 0.12
CA SER A 219 0.30 -4.93 1.41
C SER A 219 -1.03 -4.15 1.52
N VAL A 220 -1.68 -3.84 0.39
CA VAL A 220 -2.92 -3.03 0.34
C VAL A 220 -4.06 -3.61 1.19
N PRO A 221 -4.39 -4.93 1.12
CA PRO A 221 -5.45 -5.52 1.93
C PRO A 221 -5.21 -5.45 3.43
N TYR A 222 -3.97 -5.26 3.88
CA TYR A 222 -3.67 -5.05 5.29
C TYR A 222 -4.04 -3.65 5.78
N GLY A 223 -4.52 -2.77 4.87
CA GLY A 223 -5.04 -1.45 5.20
C GLY A 223 -3.96 -0.45 5.56
N ILE A 224 -2.85 -0.48 4.85
CA ILE A 224 -1.82 0.55 4.90
C ILE A 224 -2.37 1.90 4.39
N THR A 225 -1.81 2.99 4.91
CA THR A 225 -2.14 4.36 4.46
C THR A 225 -1.02 5.02 3.68
N PHE A 226 0.17 4.42 3.72
CA PHE A 226 1.40 4.95 3.15
C PHE A 226 2.26 3.81 2.62
N ILE A 227 2.84 3.98 1.44
CA ILE A 227 3.84 3.06 0.89
C ILE A 227 5.02 3.84 0.32
N GLU A 228 6.22 3.37 0.61
CA GLU A 228 7.48 3.88 0.10
C GLU A 228 8.20 2.78 -0.68
N LYS A 229 8.73 3.12 -1.85
CA LYS A 229 9.49 2.20 -2.69
C LYS A 229 10.67 2.92 -3.33
N HIS A 230 11.88 2.35 -3.20
CA HIS A 230 13.07 2.84 -3.88
C HIS A 230 12.90 2.80 -5.39
N PHE A 231 13.32 3.87 -6.04
CA PHE A 231 13.13 4.12 -7.46
C PHE A 231 14.44 4.46 -8.16
N THR A 232 14.66 3.92 -9.36
CA THR A 232 15.81 4.22 -10.22
C THR A 232 15.40 4.23 -11.69
N LEU A 233 16.16 4.91 -12.52
CA LEU A 233 15.97 4.82 -13.98
C LEU A 233 16.57 3.54 -14.57
N ASN A 234 17.61 2.97 -13.93
CA ASN A 234 18.24 1.73 -14.37
C ASN A 234 18.89 1.03 -13.16
N LYS A 235 18.59 -0.26 -12.98
CA LYS A 235 19.16 -1.09 -11.92
C LYS A 235 20.66 -1.39 -12.07
N ASP A 236 21.20 -1.15 -13.25
CA ASP A 236 22.63 -1.37 -13.56
C ASP A 236 23.50 -0.13 -13.35
N PHE A 237 22.92 0.98 -12.89
CA PHE A 237 23.72 2.13 -12.47
C PHE A 237 24.58 1.78 -11.26
N GLU A 238 25.74 2.43 -11.17
CA GLU A 238 26.60 2.34 -9.99
C GLU A 238 25.95 3.07 -8.82
N GLY A 239 25.91 2.43 -7.66
CA GLY A 239 25.33 3.00 -6.43
C GLY A 239 24.75 1.92 -5.53
N PRO A 240 24.56 2.20 -4.23
CA PRO A 240 24.20 1.18 -3.26
C PRO A 240 22.77 0.65 -3.43
N ASP A 241 21.81 1.47 -3.92
CA ASP A 241 20.38 1.17 -3.82
C ASP A 241 19.72 0.81 -5.16
N HIS A 242 20.41 1.01 -6.31
CA HIS A 242 19.83 0.76 -7.64
C HIS A 242 19.31 -0.67 -7.84
N LYS A 243 20.04 -1.68 -7.32
CA LYS A 243 19.66 -3.10 -7.43
C LYS A 243 18.36 -3.44 -6.72
N ALA A 244 18.06 -2.77 -5.62
CA ALA A 244 16.84 -2.97 -4.83
C ALA A 244 15.67 -2.09 -5.29
N SER A 245 15.94 -1.14 -6.18
CA SER A 245 14.97 -0.14 -6.64
C SER A 245 14.12 -0.68 -7.79
N VAL A 246 12.92 -0.12 -7.95
CA VAL A 246 12.06 -0.37 -9.12
C VAL A 246 12.40 0.60 -10.25
N THR A 247 12.23 0.14 -11.49
CA THR A 247 12.34 0.96 -12.70
C THR A 247 11.05 1.76 -12.95
N PRO A 248 11.01 2.71 -13.92
CA PRO A 248 9.81 3.46 -14.27
C PRO A 248 8.60 2.56 -14.57
N ASP A 249 8.78 1.51 -15.35
CA ASP A 249 7.71 0.57 -15.70
C ASP A 249 7.23 -0.21 -14.47
N GLU A 250 8.15 -0.67 -13.62
CA GLU A 250 7.81 -1.38 -12.38
C GLU A 250 7.10 -0.43 -11.38
N LEU A 251 7.51 0.83 -11.28
CA LEU A 251 6.85 1.83 -10.44
C LEU A 251 5.42 2.12 -10.93
N LYS A 252 5.24 2.21 -12.25
CA LYS A 252 3.91 2.34 -12.86
C LYS A 252 3.02 1.15 -12.54
N LEU A 253 3.55 -0.08 -12.64
CA LEU A 253 2.81 -1.29 -12.28
C LEU A 253 2.47 -1.33 -10.78
N LEU A 254 3.36 -0.86 -9.91
CA LEU A 254 3.08 -0.71 -8.48
C LEU A 254 1.91 0.25 -8.25
N CYS A 255 1.96 1.46 -8.83
CA CYS A 255 0.91 2.46 -8.67
C CYS A 255 -0.44 1.96 -9.19
N ASP A 256 -0.47 1.44 -10.43
CA ASP A 256 -1.70 0.92 -11.04
C ASP A 256 -2.27 -0.26 -10.24
N GLY A 257 -1.40 -1.16 -9.78
CA GLY A 257 -1.78 -2.32 -8.96
C GLY A 257 -2.39 -1.89 -7.62
N ILE A 258 -1.77 -0.96 -6.91
CA ILE A 258 -2.30 -0.41 -5.65
C ILE A 258 -3.68 0.19 -5.90
N ARG A 259 -3.83 1.07 -6.90
CA ARG A 259 -5.12 1.72 -7.20
C ARG A 259 -6.20 0.71 -7.65
N ALA A 260 -5.82 -0.35 -8.34
CA ALA A 260 -6.74 -1.42 -8.71
C ALA A 260 -7.21 -2.22 -7.49
N VAL A 261 -6.29 -2.59 -6.59
CA VAL A 261 -6.64 -3.33 -5.36
C VAL A 261 -7.50 -2.47 -4.44
N GLU A 262 -7.17 -1.19 -4.23
CA GLU A 262 -8.01 -0.25 -3.44
C GLU A 262 -9.48 -0.28 -3.90
N ARG A 263 -9.72 -0.23 -5.22
CA ARG A 263 -11.08 -0.29 -5.78
C ARG A 263 -11.72 -1.68 -5.63
N SER A 264 -10.92 -2.72 -5.48
CA SER A 264 -11.37 -4.11 -5.41
C SER A 264 -11.70 -4.59 -4.01
N LEU A 265 -11.29 -3.87 -2.96
CA LEU A 265 -11.48 -4.30 -1.57
C LEU A 265 -12.95 -4.44 -1.18
N GLY A 266 -13.82 -3.52 -1.63
CA GLY A 266 -15.26 -3.59 -1.37
C GLY A 266 -15.60 -3.57 0.13
N SER A 267 -16.61 -4.37 0.50
CA SER A 267 -17.07 -4.56 1.88
C SER A 267 -16.81 -5.98 2.37
N PHE A 268 -16.85 -6.17 3.71
CA PHE A 268 -16.73 -7.51 4.31
C PHE A 268 -18.02 -8.35 4.15
N GLU A 269 -19.14 -7.72 3.82
CA GLU A 269 -20.42 -8.39 3.63
C GLU A 269 -20.54 -8.91 2.19
N LYS A 270 -20.95 -10.19 2.03
CA LYS A 270 -21.22 -10.77 0.71
C LYS A 270 -22.60 -10.33 0.22
N LEU A 271 -22.59 -9.33 -0.65
CA LEU A 271 -23.79 -8.81 -1.31
C LEU A 271 -23.78 -9.17 -2.80
N VAL A 272 -24.97 -9.14 -3.42
CA VAL A 272 -25.09 -9.23 -4.88
C VAL A 272 -24.69 -7.88 -5.48
N THR A 273 -23.58 -7.87 -6.19
CA THR A 273 -23.03 -6.66 -6.81
C THR A 273 -23.90 -6.15 -7.97
N PRO A 274 -23.82 -4.86 -8.35
CA PRO A 274 -24.55 -4.35 -9.51
C PRO A 274 -24.30 -5.12 -10.80
N SER A 275 -23.07 -5.60 -11.01
CA SER A 275 -22.68 -6.41 -12.17
C SER A 275 -23.32 -7.81 -12.17
N GLU A 276 -23.58 -8.38 -11.00
CA GLU A 276 -24.19 -9.73 -10.85
C GLU A 276 -25.72 -9.71 -10.95
N ARG A 277 -26.38 -8.56 -10.70
CA ARG A 277 -27.85 -8.49 -10.65
C ARG A 277 -28.51 -9.03 -11.91
N LYS A 278 -27.99 -8.69 -13.09
CA LYS A 278 -28.51 -9.17 -14.38
C LYS A 278 -28.36 -10.70 -14.52
N ASN A 279 -27.24 -11.24 -14.02
CA ASN A 279 -26.95 -12.67 -14.10
C ASN A 279 -27.82 -13.48 -13.14
N LYS A 280 -28.24 -12.89 -12.01
CA LYS A 280 -29.10 -13.53 -11.02
C LYS A 280 -30.40 -14.05 -11.68
N ILE A 281 -31.03 -13.25 -12.56
CA ILE A 281 -32.27 -13.61 -13.25
C ILE A 281 -32.02 -14.77 -14.24
N VAL A 282 -31.04 -14.61 -15.11
CA VAL A 282 -30.83 -15.53 -16.23
C VAL A 282 -30.10 -16.83 -15.84
N ALA A 283 -29.33 -16.80 -14.77
CA ALA A 283 -28.50 -17.94 -14.38
C ALA A 283 -29.10 -18.79 -13.24
N ARG A 284 -29.85 -18.20 -12.32
CA ARG A 284 -30.54 -18.94 -11.27
C ARG A 284 -31.66 -19.77 -11.85
N LYS A 285 -32.12 -20.77 -11.09
CA LYS A 285 -33.25 -21.63 -11.43
C LYS A 285 -34.46 -21.29 -10.58
N SER A 286 -35.63 -21.56 -11.12
CA SER A 286 -36.90 -21.61 -10.40
C SER A 286 -37.52 -22.96 -10.53
N ILE A 287 -38.54 -23.28 -9.71
CA ILE A 287 -39.37 -24.46 -9.89
C ILE A 287 -40.28 -24.22 -11.09
N VAL A 288 -40.30 -25.15 -12.02
CA VAL A 288 -41.12 -25.15 -13.23
C VAL A 288 -41.91 -26.44 -13.33
N ALA A 289 -43.03 -26.42 -14.05
CA ALA A 289 -43.77 -27.64 -14.42
C ALA A 289 -42.93 -28.51 -15.36
N ASN A 290 -42.76 -29.79 -15.05
CA ASN A 290 -42.04 -30.75 -15.87
C ASN A 290 -42.95 -31.40 -16.93
N CYS A 291 -44.25 -31.27 -16.78
CA CYS A 291 -45.31 -31.69 -17.69
C CYS A 291 -46.55 -30.83 -17.44
N LYS A 292 -47.60 -31.05 -18.19
CA LYS A 292 -48.90 -30.39 -17.98
C LYS A 292 -49.49 -30.77 -16.62
N ILE A 293 -49.81 -29.79 -15.77
CA ILE A 293 -50.43 -29.96 -14.44
C ILE A 293 -51.77 -29.25 -14.43
N LYS A 294 -52.81 -29.94 -13.95
CA LYS A 294 -54.17 -29.34 -13.83
C LYS A 294 -54.36 -28.68 -12.46
N LYS A 295 -55.21 -27.68 -12.41
CA LYS A 295 -55.63 -27.08 -11.16
C LYS A 295 -56.18 -28.16 -10.21
N GLY A 296 -55.71 -28.16 -8.97
CA GLY A 296 -56.03 -29.14 -7.93
C GLY A 296 -55.15 -30.36 -7.90
N GLU A 297 -54.30 -30.62 -8.93
CA GLU A 297 -53.30 -31.69 -8.87
C GLU A 297 -52.21 -31.33 -7.87
N MET A 298 -51.72 -32.35 -7.16
CA MET A 298 -50.63 -32.18 -6.19
C MET A 298 -49.29 -32.07 -6.91
N PHE A 299 -48.42 -31.19 -6.47
CA PHE A 299 -47.04 -31.12 -6.95
C PHE A 299 -46.25 -32.32 -6.44
N THR A 300 -45.61 -33.04 -7.37
CA THR A 300 -44.79 -34.23 -7.10
C THR A 300 -43.42 -34.12 -7.74
N THR A 301 -42.51 -35.03 -7.38
CA THR A 301 -41.18 -35.10 -7.97
C THR A 301 -41.18 -35.41 -9.46
N GLU A 302 -42.28 -35.94 -9.99
CA GLU A 302 -42.45 -36.31 -11.39
C GLU A 302 -42.97 -35.13 -12.23
N ASN A 303 -43.87 -34.28 -11.65
CA ASN A 303 -44.53 -33.23 -12.42
C ASN A 303 -43.92 -31.83 -12.26
N ILE A 304 -42.94 -31.64 -11.35
CA ILE A 304 -42.17 -30.41 -11.28
C ILE A 304 -40.66 -30.66 -11.42
N THR A 305 -39.92 -29.67 -11.85
CA THR A 305 -38.45 -29.70 -12.00
C THR A 305 -37.88 -28.31 -11.76
N THR A 306 -36.57 -28.14 -11.94
CA THR A 306 -35.89 -26.86 -11.78
C THR A 306 -35.20 -26.45 -13.06
N LYS A 307 -35.61 -25.32 -13.66
CA LYS A 307 -35.02 -24.75 -14.87
C LYS A 307 -34.80 -23.25 -14.68
N ARG A 308 -33.97 -22.65 -15.52
CA ARG A 308 -33.87 -21.17 -15.66
C ARG A 308 -35.14 -20.64 -16.28
N PRO A 309 -35.56 -19.39 -15.98
CA PRO A 309 -34.91 -18.32 -15.27
C PRO A 309 -35.11 -18.35 -13.73
N GLY A 310 -34.44 -17.43 -13.03
CA GLY A 310 -34.43 -17.36 -11.57
C GLY A 310 -35.39 -16.34 -10.95
N ASN A 311 -36.50 -16.03 -11.63
CA ASN A 311 -37.51 -15.06 -11.20
C ASN A 311 -38.80 -15.67 -10.67
N GLY A 312 -38.90 -17.01 -10.57
CA GLY A 312 -40.01 -17.72 -9.96
C GLY A 312 -39.70 -18.21 -8.54
N ILE A 313 -40.46 -19.21 -8.06
CA ILE A 313 -40.26 -19.83 -6.74
C ILE A 313 -38.86 -20.47 -6.69
N SER A 314 -38.10 -20.16 -5.63
CA SER A 314 -36.76 -20.71 -5.44
C SER A 314 -36.81 -22.23 -5.27
N PRO A 315 -35.88 -22.99 -5.91
CA PRO A 315 -35.71 -24.40 -5.64
C PRO A 315 -35.43 -24.75 -4.16
N MET A 316 -35.06 -23.80 -3.34
CA MET A 316 -34.90 -24.01 -1.89
C MET A 316 -36.21 -24.37 -1.18
N TYR A 317 -37.36 -24.04 -1.79
CA TYR A 317 -38.70 -24.41 -1.30
C TYR A 317 -39.21 -25.70 -1.91
N TRP A 318 -38.33 -26.53 -2.49
CA TRP A 318 -38.71 -27.77 -3.20
C TRP A 318 -39.60 -28.70 -2.37
N TYR A 319 -39.16 -29.00 -1.16
CA TYR A 319 -39.87 -29.92 -0.26
C TYR A 319 -41.10 -29.30 0.37
N ASP A 320 -41.11 -27.97 0.53
CA ASP A 320 -42.27 -27.25 1.06
C ASP A 320 -43.42 -27.18 0.04
N LEU A 321 -43.06 -27.19 -1.27
CA LEU A 321 -44.02 -27.15 -2.37
C LEU A 321 -44.58 -28.55 -2.70
N LEU A 322 -43.80 -29.63 -2.51
CA LEU A 322 -44.29 -30.99 -2.74
C LEU A 322 -45.50 -31.30 -1.86
N GLY A 323 -46.57 -31.88 -2.48
CA GLY A 323 -47.81 -32.15 -1.79
C GLY A 323 -48.75 -30.96 -1.64
N GLN A 324 -48.39 -29.76 -2.12
CA GLN A 324 -49.33 -28.65 -2.28
C GLN A 324 -50.14 -28.84 -3.57
N ALA A 325 -51.38 -28.34 -3.61
CA ALA A 325 -52.25 -28.43 -4.78
C ALA A 325 -51.99 -27.27 -5.75
N ALA A 326 -51.89 -27.53 -7.02
CA ALA A 326 -51.79 -26.50 -8.05
C ALA A 326 -53.03 -25.55 -8.05
N GLU A 327 -52.80 -24.27 -7.88
CA GLU A 327 -53.87 -23.28 -7.81
C GLU A 327 -54.47 -22.92 -9.18
N ARG A 328 -53.75 -23.28 -10.27
CA ARG A 328 -54.15 -23.11 -11.66
C ARG A 328 -53.55 -24.18 -12.54
N ASP A 329 -53.96 -24.23 -13.82
CA ASP A 329 -53.28 -25.08 -14.82
C ASP A 329 -51.89 -24.54 -15.13
N PHE A 330 -50.93 -25.45 -15.37
CA PHE A 330 -49.59 -25.16 -15.85
C PHE A 330 -49.28 -26.00 -17.10
N GLU A 331 -48.69 -25.38 -18.10
CA GLU A 331 -48.07 -26.08 -19.23
C GLU A 331 -46.63 -26.44 -18.89
N GLU A 332 -46.06 -27.40 -19.63
CA GLU A 332 -44.66 -27.78 -19.49
C GLU A 332 -43.74 -26.58 -19.61
N ASP A 333 -42.67 -26.53 -18.81
CA ASP A 333 -41.69 -25.44 -18.68
C ASP A 333 -42.24 -24.12 -18.09
N GLN A 334 -43.50 -24.04 -17.76
CA GLN A 334 -44.08 -22.86 -17.15
C GLN A 334 -43.59 -22.73 -15.69
N LEU A 335 -43.23 -21.47 -15.29
CA LEU A 335 -42.89 -21.18 -13.89
C LEU A 335 -44.07 -21.55 -12.98
N VAL A 336 -43.80 -22.36 -11.96
CA VAL A 336 -44.79 -22.66 -10.92
C VAL A 336 -44.96 -21.39 -10.07
N VAL A 337 -46.21 -21.02 -9.83
CA VAL A 337 -46.62 -19.96 -8.88
C VAL A 337 -47.57 -20.55 -7.87
N HIS A 338 -47.48 -20.12 -6.61
CA HIS A 338 -48.35 -20.60 -5.53
C HIS A 338 -48.41 -19.50 -4.45
N THR A 339 -49.57 -19.20 -3.92
CA THR A 339 -49.79 -18.09 -2.98
C THR A 339 -49.00 -18.22 -1.67
N GLY A 340 -48.67 -19.45 -1.28
CA GLY A 340 -47.83 -19.71 -0.11
C GLY A 340 -46.34 -19.42 -0.26
N PHE A 341 -45.86 -19.06 -1.48
CA PHE A 341 -44.44 -18.90 -1.76
C PHE A 341 -44.19 -17.57 -2.48
N LYS A 342 -43.10 -16.88 -2.07
CA LYS A 342 -42.65 -15.70 -2.77
C LYS A 342 -41.74 -16.04 -3.94
N GLU A 343 -41.92 -15.33 -5.05
CA GLU A 343 -40.93 -15.33 -6.13
C GLU A 343 -39.61 -14.75 -5.64
N GLN A 344 -38.51 -15.21 -6.27
CA GLN A 344 -37.18 -14.68 -5.90
C GLN A 344 -37.13 -13.20 -6.24
N GLU A 345 -36.69 -12.39 -5.25
CA GLU A 345 -36.42 -10.96 -5.49
C GLU A 345 -35.27 -10.82 -6.51
N VAL A 346 -35.55 -10.05 -7.53
CA VAL A 346 -34.68 -9.84 -8.69
C VAL A 346 -33.83 -8.58 -8.52
#